data_09910f304d3f8297b756d49d5c5879a8
#
_entry.id   09910f304d3f8297b756d49d5c5879a8
#
_cell.length_a   1.000
_cell.length_b   1.000
_cell.length_c   1.000
_cell.angle_alpha   90.00
_cell.angle_beta   90.00
_cell.angle_gamma   90.00
#
_symmetry.space_group_name_H-M   'P 1'
#
loop_
_entity.id
_entity.type
_entity.pdbx_description
1 polymer ?
#
loop_
_entity_poly.entity_id
_entity_poly.type
_entity_poly.pdbx_seq_one_letter_code
_entity_poly.pdbx_strand_id
1 'polypeptide(L)'
;GDELVLDTDGDTSITADTDDQIDIKVAGTDQITIKDGALSPVTDNDIDLGTSSLEFKDAFFDGTVTTDGLTVSGTPSFADGSIAIADLDIDGGTDIGADIVDADLFIIDDGAGGTNRKVAASRIKTYAGGGLVLLHNSTSTSATSAITVSNVFSDTYDRYLLETSFMPVTNNAELLMSLVDGSGNVLSSYYQATLGRTQAGSDDHTDNDGSSDGFRLRGSNGNSSSRMQHQHIILNGPTSPYSNYQGIMFMNRGFDNANNFEFHTGGGFITSSTDAVSVKFSYNTGNINVSSITIYGMSGTDSY
;
A
#
# COMPACT_ATOMS: atom_id res chain seq x y z
N GLY A 1 17.21 -55.03 48.79
CA GLY A 1 18.35 -54.08 48.82
C GLY A 1 18.40 -53.41 50.17
N ASP A 2 19.54 -52.81 50.48
CA ASP A 2 19.68 -51.99 51.67
C ASP A 2 19.00 -50.63 51.46
N GLU A 3 18.19 -50.19 52.43
CA GLU A 3 17.50 -48.90 52.44
C GLU A 3 18.27 -47.91 53.31
N LEU A 4 18.55 -46.75 52.79
CA LEU A 4 19.10 -45.64 53.58
C LEU A 4 17.89 -44.76 54.03
N VAL A 5 17.42 -44.95 55.23
CA VAL A 5 16.35 -44.16 55.86
C VAL A 5 16.92 -42.81 56.27
N LEU A 6 16.23 -41.71 55.89
CA LEU A 6 16.70 -40.33 56.07
C LEU A 6 15.96 -39.58 57.17
N ASP A 7 14.82 -40.13 57.65
CA ASP A 7 13.98 -39.50 58.68
C ASP A 7 13.58 -40.48 59.80
N THR A 8 12.93 -39.97 60.85
CA THR A 8 12.67 -40.74 62.10
C THR A 8 11.50 -41.70 61.97
N ASP A 9 10.53 -41.44 61.11
CA ASP A 9 9.36 -42.25 60.89
C ASP A 9 9.55 -43.30 59.75
N GLY A 10 10.67 -43.19 58.98
CA GLY A 10 11.08 -44.21 58.01
C GLY A 10 10.35 -44.09 56.67
N ASP A 11 9.71 -42.96 56.37
CA ASP A 11 8.95 -42.78 55.16
C ASP A 11 9.69 -42.01 54.07
N THR A 12 10.89 -41.47 54.38
CA THR A 12 11.82 -40.83 53.46
C THR A 12 13.11 -41.62 53.37
N SER A 13 13.45 -42.14 52.16
CA SER A 13 14.60 -43.03 52.01
C SER A 13 15.17 -43.02 50.59
N ILE A 14 16.37 -43.57 50.45
CA ILE A 14 16.97 -43.97 49.19
C ILE A 14 17.12 -45.48 49.18
N THR A 15 16.61 -46.14 48.16
CA THR A 15 16.63 -47.60 48.00
C THR A 15 17.26 -48.01 46.68
N ALA A 16 17.81 -49.24 46.66
CA ALA A 16 18.28 -49.93 45.45
C ALA A 16 17.79 -51.37 45.48
N ASP A 17 16.50 -51.56 45.64
CA ASP A 17 15.86 -52.88 45.74
C ASP A 17 15.58 -53.49 44.36
N THR A 18 15.62 -52.68 43.30
CA THR A 18 15.65 -53.15 41.92
C THR A 18 17.08 -53.06 41.37
N ASP A 19 17.52 -54.10 40.67
CA ASP A 19 18.83 -54.16 40.09
C ASP A 19 19.07 -53.00 39.09
N ASP A 20 20.20 -52.31 39.20
CA ASP A 20 20.60 -51.16 38.39
C ASP A 20 19.66 -49.95 38.50
N GLN A 21 18.93 -49.82 39.63
CA GLN A 21 17.99 -48.69 39.88
C GLN A 21 18.17 -48.12 41.29
N ILE A 22 18.13 -46.80 41.39
CA ILE A 22 18.03 -46.06 42.65
C ILE A 22 16.67 -45.37 42.70
N ASP A 23 15.92 -45.60 43.78
CA ASP A 23 14.64 -44.93 44.02
C ASP A 23 14.76 -43.93 45.19
N ILE A 24 14.23 -42.74 45.02
CA ILE A 24 14.10 -41.72 46.05
C ILE A 24 12.67 -41.63 46.49
N LYS A 25 12.43 -42.02 47.77
CA LYS A 25 11.13 -42.02 48.41
C LYS A 25 10.98 -40.80 49.30
N VAL A 26 9.83 -40.15 49.21
CA VAL A 26 9.42 -39.05 50.09
C VAL A 26 8.00 -39.31 50.55
N ALA A 27 7.75 -39.17 51.83
CA ALA A 27 6.44 -39.43 52.45
C ALA A 27 5.82 -40.78 52.05
N GLY A 28 6.63 -41.84 52.09
CA GLY A 28 6.19 -43.19 51.86
C GLY A 28 5.98 -43.61 50.39
N THR A 29 6.25 -42.71 49.43
CA THR A 29 6.08 -43.00 48.00
C THR A 29 7.35 -42.66 47.23
N ASP A 30 7.75 -43.53 46.31
CA ASP A 30 8.84 -43.26 45.41
C ASP A 30 8.47 -42.13 44.46
N GLN A 31 9.33 -41.11 44.41
CA GLN A 31 9.12 -39.88 43.62
C GLN A 31 9.96 -39.87 42.36
N ILE A 32 11.27 -40.21 42.51
CA ILE A 32 12.25 -40.15 41.45
C ILE A 32 12.99 -41.47 41.36
N THR A 33 13.17 -41.92 40.12
CA THR A 33 13.99 -43.09 39.78
C THR A 33 15.19 -42.68 38.98
N ILE A 34 16.38 -43.17 39.32
CA ILE A 34 17.62 -43.04 38.60
C ILE A 34 18.02 -44.39 38.03
N LYS A 35 18.14 -44.51 36.71
CA LYS A 35 18.66 -45.68 35.96
C LYS A 35 19.81 -45.26 35.08
N ASP A 36 20.50 -46.26 34.50
CA ASP A 36 21.55 -45.95 33.52
C ASP A 36 20.99 -45.02 32.40
N GLY A 37 21.57 -43.85 32.27
CA GLY A 37 21.20 -42.84 31.28
C GLY A 37 19.89 -42.09 31.51
N ALA A 38 19.17 -42.35 32.64
CA ALA A 38 17.87 -41.69 32.87
C ALA A 38 17.67 -41.23 34.32
N LEU A 39 17.13 -40.04 34.47
CA LEU A 39 16.48 -39.54 35.69
C LEU A 39 15.03 -39.28 35.34
N SER A 40 14.10 -39.97 36.00
CA SER A 40 12.68 -39.88 35.69
C SER A 40 11.80 -39.78 36.95
N PRO A 41 10.64 -39.08 36.88
CA PRO A 41 9.60 -39.26 37.90
C PRO A 41 9.04 -40.65 37.84
N VAL A 42 8.53 -41.15 38.95
CA VAL A 42 7.85 -42.47 39.05
C VAL A 42 6.45 -42.40 38.48
N THR A 43 5.81 -41.25 38.63
CA THR A 43 4.46 -40.98 38.10
C THR A 43 4.56 -39.89 37.04
N ASP A 44 3.85 -40.09 35.91
CA ASP A 44 3.81 -39.11 34.82
C ASP A 44 3.16 -37.79 35.28
N ASN A 45 3.78 -36.67 34.91
CA ASN A 45 3.30 -35.32 35.19
C ASN A 45 3.10 -35.00 36.69
N ASP A 46 3.99 -35.47 37.54
CA ASP A 46 3.87 -35.37 39.00
C ASP A 46 4.96 -34.51 39.66
N ILE A 47 6.13 -34.35 39.05
CA ILE A 47 7.28 -33.69 39.69
C ILE A 47 7.69 -32.47 38.91
N ASP A 48 7.71 -31.32 39.58
CA ASP A 48 8.23 -30.05 39.08
C ASP A 48 9.75 -29.92 39.28
N LEU A 49 10.44 -29.31 38.34
CA LEU A 49 11.81 -28.81 38.50
C LEU A 49 11.77 -27.36 38.98
N GLY A 50 11.81 -27.16 40.29
CA GLY A 50 11.66 -25.86 40.94
C GLY A 50 10.21 -25.51 41.27
N THR A 51 10.00 -24.32 41.73
CA THR A 51 8.67 -23.76 42.04
C THR A 51 8.61 -22.33 41.53
N SER A 52 7.42 -21.70 41.56
CA SER A 52 7.25 -20.27 41.24
C SER A 52 8.03 -19.30 42.12
N SER A 53 8.57 -19.77 43.24
CA SER A 53 9.33 -18.95 44.23
C SER A 53 10.79 -19.41 44.38
N LEU A 54 11.12 -20.63 43.95
CA LEU A 54 12.45 -21.24 44.07
C LEU A 54 12.80 -21.84 42.69
N GLU A 55 13.42 -21.02 41.87
CA GLU A 55 13.74 -21.33 40.48
C GLU A 55 15.17 -21.88 40.34
N PHE A 56 15.42 -22.79 39.39
CA PHE A 56 16.77 -23.12 38.98
C PHE A 56 17.40 -21.94 38.25
N LYS A 57 18.67 -21.67 38.52
CA LYS A 57 19.39 -20.57 37.88
C LYS A 57 19.57 -20.81 36.38
N ASP A 58 20.09 -21.94 36.00
CA ASP A 58 20.40 -22.29 34.62
C ASP A 58 20.10 -23.78 34.36
N ALA A 59 19.75 -24.13 33.14
CA ALA A 59 19.65 -25.49 32.65
C ALA A 59 20.41 -25.62 31.31
N PHE A 60 21.31 -26.61 31.18
CA PHE A 60 22.10 -26.84 29.99
C PHE A 60 21.77 -28.22 29.40
N PHE A 61 21.32 -28.27 28.16
CA PHE A 61 20.97 -29.47 27.42
C PHE A 61 21.77 -29.48 26.10
N ASP A 62 22.43 -30.59 25.82
CA ASP A 62 23.16 -30.79 24.56
C ASP A 62 22.26 -31.42 23.46
N GLY A 63 21.10 -31.89 23.82
CA GLY A 63 20.13 -32.53 22.93
C GLY A 63 18.84 -31.77 22.75
N THR A 64 17.83 -32.49 22.36
CA THR A 64 16.48 -31.96 22.15
C THR A 64 15.72 -31.82 23.47
N VAL A 65 15.07 -30.68 23.68
CA VAL A 65 14.08 -30.51 24.75
C VAL A 65 12.69 -30.66 24.12
N THR A 66 11.94 -31.70 24.57
CA THR A 66 10.55 -31.93 24.17
C THR A 66 9.63 -31.49 25.29
N THR A 67 8.65 -30.65 24.99
CA THR A 67 7.67 -30.13 25.95
C THR A 67 6.33 -29.98 25.26
N ASP A 68 5.24 -30.18 25.98
CA ASP A 68 3.86 -29.95 25.48
C ASP A 68 3.55 -28.47 25.33
N GLY A 69 4.27 -27.60 26.06
CA GLY A 69 4.16 -26.15 25.96
C GLY A 69 5.37 -25.47 26.54
N LEU A 70 5.83 -24.39 25.92
CA LEU A 70 6.92 -23.55 26.41
C LEU A 70 6.42 -22.13 26.63
N THR A 71 6.42 -21.70 27.91
CA THR A 71 6.19 -20.30 28.28
C THR A 71 7.51 -19.65 28.67
N VAL A 72 7.89 -18.61 27.96
CA VAL A 72 9.10 -17.81 28.24
C VAL A 72 8.68 -16.43 28.72
N SER A 73 8.97 -16.11 30.00
CA SER A 73 8.65 -14.80 30.60
C SER A 73 9.64 -13.70 30.22
N GLY A 74 10.79 -14.05 29.67
CA GLY A 74 11.79 -13.11 29.13
C GLY A 74 11.76 -13.03 27.61
N THR A 75 12.78 -12.37 27.03
CA THR A 75 12.99 -12.35 25.57
C THR A 75 13.75 -13.63 25.15
N PRO A 76 13.11 -14.56 24.41
CA PRO A 76 13.84 -15.71 23.90
C PRO A 76 14.87 -15.28 22.86
N SER A 77 16.04 -15.90 22.87
CA SER A 77 17.08 -15.73 21.86
C SER A 77 17.22 -17.03 21.09
N PHE A 78 17.00 -16.97 19.79
CA PHE A 78 17.18 -18.10 18.88
C PHE A 78 18.35 -17.81 17.96
N ALA A 79 19.12 -18.83 17.61
CA ALA A 79 20.16 -18.69 16.60
C ALA A 79 19.57 -18.36 15.24
N ASP A 80 20.30 -17.62 14.39
CA ASP A 80 19.87 -17.28 13.05
C ASP A 80 19.48 -18.53 12.25
N GLY A 81 18.31 -18.49 11.61
CA GLY A 81 17.76 -19.61 10.83
C GLY A 81 17.21 -20.77 11.65
N SER A 82 17.16 -20.68 12.99
CA SER A 82 16.67 -21.77 13.85
C SER A 82 15.14 -21.90 13.88
N ILE A 83 14.40 -20.88 13.44
CA ILE A 83 12.93 -20.93 13.28
C ILE A 83 12.61 -20.88 11.80
N ALA A 84 12.06 -21.96 11.26
CA ALA A 84 11.56 -21.97 9.88
C ALA A 84 10.26 -21.17 9.78
N ILE A 85 10.04 -20.45 8.67
CA ILE A 85 8.78 -19.73 8.42
C ILE A 85 7.59 -20.71 8.45
N ALA A 86 7.78 -21.96 8.03
CA ALA A 86 6.74 -22.99 8.06
C ALA A 86 6.28 -23.34 9.48
N ASP A 87 7.07 -23.01 10.51
CA ASP A 87 6.75 -23.27 11.91
C ASP A 87 5.97 -22.10 12.56
N LEU A 88 5.79 -21.01 11.82
CA LEU A 88 4.98 -19.85 12.26
C LEU A 88 3.53 -20.06 11.81
N ASP A 89 2.64 -20.29 12.77
CA ASP A 89 1.20 -20.34 12.51
C ASP A 89 0.64 -18.94 12.24
N ILE A 90 0.68 -18.54 10.95
CA ILE A 90 0.15 -17.24 10.50
C ILE A 90 -1.37 -17.30 10.39
N ASP A 91 -1.93 -18.46 10.02
CA ASP A 91 -3.39 -18.65 9.86
C ASP A 91 -4.14 -18.57 11.19
N GLY A 92 -3.48 -18.91 12.31
CA GLY A 92 -4.03 -18.78 13.66
C GLY A 92 -3.97 -17.36 14.23
N GLY A 93 -3.33 -16.43 13.53
CA GLY A 93 -3.25 -15.02 13.94
C GLY A 93 -4.60 -14.31 13.81
N THR A 94 -4.85 -13.35 14.71
CA THR A 94 -6.02 -12.47 14.58
C THR A 94 -5.79 -11.50 13.43
N ASP A 95 -6.77 -11.37 12.53
CA ASP A 95 -6.75 -10.38 11.45
C ASP A 95 -6.58 -8.96 12.03
N ILE A 96 -5.79 -8.14 11.35
CA ILE A 96 -5.58 -6.73 11.71
C ILE A 96 -6.91 -5.95 11.81
N GLY A 97 -7.94 -6.37 11.07
CA GLY A 97 -9.30 -5.79 11.12
C GLY A 97 -9.41 -4.35 10.62
N ALA A 98 -8.37 -3.85 9.95
CA ALA A 98 -8.29 -2.51 9.39
C ALA A 98 -7.44 -2.50 8.12
N ASP A 99 -7.52 -1.41 7.33
CA ASP A 99 -6.66 -1.22 6.18
C ASP A 99 -5.18 -1.08 6.61
N ILE A 100 -4.27 -1.62 5.78
CA ILE A 100 -2.83 -1.44 5.97
C ILE A 100 -2.48 0.03 5.80
N VAL A 101 -1.82 0.62 6.81
CA VAL A 101 -1.34 2.00 6.79
C VAL A 101 0.18 2.07 6.66
N ASP A 102 0.70 3.25 6.28
CA ASP A 102 2.12 3.46 6.00
C ASP A 102 3.07 3.11 7.18
N ALA A 103 2.57 3.12 8.41
CA ALA A 103 3.32 2.78 9.63
C ALA A 103 3.36 1.28 9.94
N ASP A 104 2.51 0.45 9.32
CA ASP A 104 2.49 -1.00 9.56
C ASP A 104 3.79 -1.65 9.13
N LEU A 105 4.17 -2.72 9.84
CA LEU A 105 5.47 -3.35 9.67
C LEU A 105 5.32 -4.77 9.13
N PHE A 106 6.16 -5.10 8.16
CA PHE A 106 6.35 -6.45 7.65
C PHE A 106 7.74 -6.95 8.01
N ILE A 107 7.89 -8.26 8.09
CA ILE A 107 9.19 -8.92 8.22
C ILE A 107 9.64 -9.32 6.82
N ILE A 108 10.86 -8.96 6.45
CA ILE A 108 11.50 -9.38 5.20
C ILE A 108 12.87 -9.97 5.47
N ASP A 109 13.31 -10.89 4.61
CA ASP A 109 14.70 -11.29 4.51
C ASP A 109 15.48 -10.21 3.73
N ASP A 110 16.53 -9.64 4.33
CA ASP A 110 17.36 -8.58 3.75
C ASP A 110 18.49 -9.14 2.86
N GLY A 111 18.27 -10.27 2.22
CA GLY A 111 19.16 -10.87 1.22
C GLY A 111 20.18 -11.86 1.76
N ALA A 112 21.23 -12.16 0.98
CA ALA A 112 22.20 -13.19 1.26
C ALA A 112 23.00 -12.90 2.55
N GLY A 113 22.61 -13.53 3.66
CA GLY A 113 23.24 -13.38 4.97
C GLY A 113 22.27 -13.59 6.13
N GLY A 114 21.00 -13.83 5.83
CA GLY A 114 20.03 -14.38 6.77
C GLY A 114 19.56 -13.44 7.88
N THR A 115 19.57 -12.13 7.69
CA THR A 115 19.07 -11.20 8.69
C THR A 115 17.65 -10.77 8.35
N ASN A 116 16.67 -11.28 9.08
CA ASN A 116 15.30 -10.77 8.98
C ASN A 116 15.21 -9.35 9.53
N ARG A 117 14.57 -8.47 8.78
CA ARG A 117 14.37 -7.08 9.17
C ARG A 117 12.91 -6.67 9.08
N LYS A 118 12.52 -5.72 9.89
CA LYS A 118 11.22 -5.07 9.73
C LYS A 118 11.27 -4.00 8.65
N VAL A 119 10.25 -3.94 7.82
CA VAL A 119 10.06 -2.91 6.81
C VAL A 119 8.68 -2.27 6.97
N ALA A 120 8.59 -0.96 6.86
CA ALA A 120 7.31 -0.27 6.88
C ALA A 120 6.57 -0.44 5.55
N ALA A 121 5.24 -0.51 5.59
CA ALA A 121 4.37 -0.61 4.41
C ALA A 121 4.67 0.50 3.38
N SER A 122 5.01 1.71 3.83
CA SER A 122 5.41 2.83 2.97
C SER A 122 6.61 2.49 2.06
N ARG A 123 7.58 1.69 2.52
CA ARG A 123 8.73 1.27 1.70
C ARG A 123 8.35 0.22 0.67
N ILE A 124 7.43 -0.69 1.01
CA ILE A 124 6.89 -1.68 0.05
C ILE A 124 6.11 -0.95 -1.04
N LYS A 125 5.31 0.05 -0.66
CA LYS A 125 4.60 0.93 -1.60
C LYS A 125 5.56 1.62 -2.57
N THR A 126 6.70 2.12 -2.09
CA THR A 126 7.73 2.75 -2.92
C THR A 126 8.36 1.74 -3.89
N TYR A 127 8.67 0.53 -3.44
CA TYR A 127 9.22 -0.54 -4.27
C TYR A 127 8.20 -1.06 -5.30
N ALA A 128 6.95 -1.24 -4.88
CA ALA A 128 5.85 -1.68 -5.76
C ALA A 128 5.33 -0.55 -6.67
N GLY A 129 5.69 0.69 -6.38
CA GLY A 129 5.10 1.91 -6.92
C GLY A 129 5.51 2.29 -8.35
N GLY A 130 6.02 1.37 -9.17
CA GLY A 130 6.23 1.59 -10.62
C GLY A 130 4.93 1.66 -11.44
N GLY A 131 3.77 1.93 -10.85
CA GLY A 131 2.47 1.97 -11.48
C GLY A 131 1.74 3.30 -11.31
N LEU A 132 0.46 3.28 -11.67
CA LEU A 132 -0.45 4.40 -11.45
C LEU A 132 -0.83 4.49 -9.96
N VAL A 133 -0.54 5.60 -9.32
CA VAL A 133 -0.96 5.88 -7.94
C VAL A 133 -2.22 6.73 -7.99
N LEU A 134 -3.34 6.24 -7.44
CA LEU A 134 -4.58 7.00 -7.37
C LEU A 134 -4.43 8.21 -6.44
N LEU A 135 -4.59 9.41 -6.97
CA LEU A 135 -4.48 10.67 -6.24
C LEU A 135 -5.84 11.32 -5.98
N HIS A 136 -6.77 11.15 -6.91
CA HIS A 136 -8.11 11.73 -6.79
C HIS A 136 -9.13 10.86 -7.52
N ASN A 137 -10.30 10.71 -6.91
CA ASN A 137 -11.46 10.10 -7.55
C ASN A 137 -12.74 10.78 -7.03
N SER A 138 -13.53 11.33 -7.94
CA SER A 138 -14.78 11.98 -7.60
C SER A 138 -15.81 11.87 -8.71
N THR A 139 -17.08 11.85 -8.32
CA THR A 139 -18.23 11.95 -9.23
C THR A 139 -19.21 12.98 -8.69
N SER A 140 -19.88 13.70 -9.57
CA SER A 140 -20.93 14.64 -9.20
C SER A 140 -22.04 14.69 -10.25
N THR A 141 -23.25 14.84 -9.79
CA THR A 141 -24.45 15.10 -10.62
C THR A 141 -25.05 16.49 -10.36
N SER A 142 -24.36 17.31 -9.56
CA SER A 142 -24.78 18.68 -9.26
C SER A 142 -24.17 19.65 -10.25
N ALA A 143 -25.00 20.50 -10.85
CA ALA A 143 -24.55 21.49 -11.81
C ALA A 143 -23.64 22.55 -11.14
N THR A 144 -22.46 22.79 -11.73
CA THR A 144 -21.49 23.77 -11.25
C THR A 144 -20.79 24.47 -12.42
N SER A 145 -20.37 25.73 -12.21
CA SER A 145 -19.67 26.50 -13.25
C SER A 145 -18.25 25.99 -13.52
N ALA A 146 -17.61 25.42 -12.52
CA ALA A 146 -16.28 24.83 -12.63
C ALA A 146 -16.04 23.79 -11.53
N ILE A 147 -15.10 22.89 -11.77
CA ILE A 147 -14.59 21.93 -10.79
C ILE A 147 -13.10 22.11 -10.68
N THR A 148 -12.59 22.34 -9.48
CA THR A 148 -11.16 22.40 -9.20
C THR A 148 -10.76 21.21 -8.33
N VAL A 149 -9.80 20.44 -8.79
CA VAL A 149 -9.11 19.43 -7.98
C VAL A 149 -7.85 20.09 -7.43
N SER A 150 -7.91 20.44 -6.15
CA SER A 150 -6.88 21.25 -5.50
C SER A 150 -5.73 20.38 -4.99
N ASN A 151 -4.50 20.90 -5.10
CA ASN A 151 -3.27 20.30 -4.54
C ASN A 151 -3.05 18.83 -4.97
N VAL A 152 -3.39 18.52 -6.22
CA VAL A 152 -3.26 17.16 -6.76
C VAL A 152 -1.90 16.92 -7.42
N PHE A 153 -1.18 17.97 -7.80
CA PHE A 153 0.14 17.89 -8.40
C PHE A 153 1.23 18.21 -7.38
N SER A 154 2.32 17.46 -7.41
CA SER A 154 3.49 17.61 -6.53
C SER A 154 4.75 17.13 -7.24
N ASP A 155 5.91 17.40 -6.67
CA ASP A 155 7.23 16.96 -7.19
C ASP A 155 7.45 15.44 -7.07
N THR A 156 6.48 14.71 -6.49
CA THR A 156 6.56 13.24 -6.35
C THR A 156 6.39 12.51 -7.68
N TYR A 157 5.70 13.13 -8.64
CA TYR A 157 5.35 12.50 -9.92
C TYR A 157 5.73 13.42 -11.09
N ASP A 158 6.42 12.85 -12.08
CA ASP A 158 6.77 13.58 -13.30
C ASP A 158 5.61 13.70 -14.28
N ARG A 159 4.69 12.75 -14.22
CA ARG A 159 3.55 12.65 -15.12
C ARG A 159 2.27 12.31 -14.37
N TYR A 160 1.17 12.73 -14.93
CA TYR A 160 -0.17 12.47 -14.40
C TYR A 160 -1.07 11.95 -15.52
N LEU A 161 -1.87 10.93 -15.19
CA LEU A 161 -2.95 10.46 -16.02
C LEU A 161 -4.27 10.95 -15.45
N LEU A 162 -5.05 11.68 -16.26
CA LEU A 162 -6.38 12.14 -15.90
C LEU A 162 -7.40 11.42 -16.78
N GLU A 163 -8.27 10.64 -16.16
CA GLU A 163 -9.44 10.03 -16.77
C GLU A 163 -10.67 10.83 -16.35
N THR A 164 -11.29 11.50 -17.28
CA THR A 164 -12.39 12.39 -16.96
C THR A 164 -13.60 12.16 -17.83
N SER A 165 -14.76 12.50 -17.31
CA SER A 165 -16.01 12.46 -18.05
C SER A 165 -16.88 13.63 -17.65
N PHE A 166 -17.32 14.41 -18.62
CA PHE A 166 -18.15 15.60 -18.36
C PHE A 166 -19.36 15.66 -19.29
N MET A 167 -20.44 16.24 -18.79
CA MET A 167 -21.64 16.57 -19.57
C MET A 167 -21.99 18.03 -19.32
N PRO A 168 -22.07 18.88 -20.37
CA PRO A 168 -22.48 20.28 -20.19
C PRO A 168 -23.98 20.39 -19.95
N VAL A 169 -24.38 21.47 -19.34
CA VAL A 169 -25.84 21.87 -19.24
C VAL A 169 -26.36 22.36 -20.59
N THR A 170 -25.49 22.99 -21.39
CA THR A 170 -25.87 23.60 -22.67
C THR A 170 -25.13 22.96 -23.85
N ASN A 171 -25.76 22.93 -25.02
CA ASN A 171 -25.14 22.57 -26.28
C ASN A 171 -24.07 23.61 -26.71
N ASN A 172 -23.13 23.22 -27.56
CA ASN A 172 -22.07 24.07 -28.08
C ASN A 172 -21.08 24.60 -27.02
N ALA A 173 -21.01 23.96 -25.87
CA ALA A 173 -20.06 24.30 -24.82
C ALA A 173 -18.73 23.58 -25.08
N GLU A 174 -17.63 24.30 -25.02
CA GLU A 174 -16.28 23.73 -25.13
C GLU A 174 -15.70 23.47 -23.76
N LEU A 175 -15.18 22.27 -23.55
CA LEU A 175 -14.52 21.89 -22.30
C LEU A 175 -13.10 22.48 -22.25
N LEU A 176 -12.82 23.20 -21.18
CA LEU A 176 -11.54 23.80 -20.87
C LEU A 176 -10.89 23.07 -19.69
N MET A 177 -9.62 22.78 -19.81
CA MET A 177 -8.76 22.34 -18.70
C MET A 177 -7.73 23.43 -18.42
N SER A 178 -7.77 23.99 -17.24
CA SER A 178 -6.83 25.02 -16.81
C SER A 178 -5.93 24.50 -15.68
N LEU A 179 -4.67 24.90 -15.69
CA LEU A 179 -3.73 24.64 -14.61
C LEU A 179 -3.77 25.81 -13.63
N VAL A 180 -3.66 25.50 -12.33
CA VAL A 180 -3.83 26.48 -11.25
C VAL A 180 -2.64 26.42 -10.31
N ASP A 181 -2.07 27.58 -9.97
CA ASP A 181 -0.93 27.73 -9.07
C ASP A 181 -1.31 27.53 -7.58
N GLY A 182 -0.31 27.55 -6.71
CA GLY A 182 -0.49 27.44 -5.26
C GLY A 182 -1.25 28.61 -4.60
N SER A 183 -1.44 29.72 -5.33
CA SER A 183 -2.23 30.88 -4.88
C SER A 183 -3.67 30.88 -5.41
N GLY A 184 -4.03 29.86 -6.21
CA GLY A 184 -5.36 29.72 -6.80
C GLY A 184 -5.56 30.48 -8.13
N ASN A 185 -4.48 31.01 -8.73
CA ASN A 185 -4.57 31.68 -10.01
C ASN A 185 -4.48 30.71 -11.17
N VAL A 186 -5.30 30.91 -12.19
CA VAL A 186 -5.18 30.17 -13.45
C VAL A 186 -3.92 30.65 -14.17
N LEU A 187 -3.07 29.69 -14.57
CA LEU A 187 -1.92 29.99 -15.39
C LEU A 187 -2.35 30.47 -16.77
N SER A 188 -1.48 31.17 -17.47
CA SER A 188 -1.74 31.76 -18.79
C SER A 188 -0.77 31.22 -19.85
N SER A 189 -1.00 31.60 -21.10
CA SER A 189 -0.12 31.26 -22.23
C SER A 189 -0.16 29.81 -22.64
N TYR A 190 -1.35 29.29 -22.85
CA TYR A 190 -1.58 27.94 -23.37
C TYR A 190 -1.38 27.93 -24.90
N TYR A 191 -0.64 26.94 -25.38
CA TYR A 191 -0.44 26.65 -26.80
C TYR A 191 -0.93 25.24 -27.07
N GLN A 192 -1.81 25.08 -28.05
CA GLN A 192 -2.44 23.81 -28.33
C GLN A 192 -2.48 23.52 -29.83
N ALA A 193 -2.35 22.25 -30.19
CA ALA A 193 -2.66 21.72 -31.49
C ALA A 193 -3.60 20.51 -31.36
N THR A 194 -4.69 20.50 -32.10
CA THR A 194 -5.53 19.31 -32.29
C THR A 194 -5.10 18.64 -33.57
N LEU A 195 -4.63 17.39 -33.49
CA LEU A 195 -3.98 16.69 -34.61
C LEU A 195 -4.89 15.72 -35.34
N GLY A 196 -6.10 15.52 -34.89
CA GLY A 196 -7.01 14.60 -35.59
C GLY A 196 -8.41 14.71 -35.04
N ARG A 197 -9.36 14.80 -35.93
CA ARG A 197 -10.77 14.70 -35.63
C ARG A 197 -11.38 13.69 -36.59
N THR A 198 -12.02 12.67 -36.03
CA THR A 198 -12.85 11.74 -36.81
C THR A 198 -14.30 12.00 -36.42
N GLN A 199 -15.09 12.38 -37.40
CA GLN A 199 -16.54 12.54 -37.27
C GLN A 199 -17.21 11.68 -38.33
N ALA A 200 -18.39 11.13 -38.07
CA ALA A 200 -19.14 10.38 -39.06
C ALA A 200 -19.36 11.22 -40.33
N GLY A 201 -18.65 10.89 -41.39
CA GLY A 201 -18.78 11.54 -42.70
C GLY A 201 -17.76 12.63 -43.04
N SER A 202 -16.79 12.96 -42.17
CA SER A 202 -15.68 13.86 -42.51
C SER A 202 -14.46 13.57 -41.66
N ASP A 203 -13.34 13.41 -42.29
CA ASP A 203 -12.04 13.26 -41.64
C ASP A 203 -11.24 14.54 -41.82
N ASP A 204 -10.45 14.80 -40.79
CA ASP A 204 -9.33 15.73 -40.72
C ASP A 204 -9.66 17.20 -40.40
N HIS A 205 -9.14 17.62 -39.27
CA HIS A 205 -9.06 19.04 -38.93
C HIS A 205 -7.85 19.30 -38.03
N THR A 206 -7.03 20.29 -38.41
CA THR A 206 -5.92 20.76 -37.60
C THR A 206 -6.27 22.15 -37.08
N ASP A 207 -6.58 22.26 -35.80
CA ASP A 207 -6.73 23.55 -35.13
C ASP A 207 -5.49 23.89 -34.31
N ASN A 208 -4.91 25.06 -34.54
CA ASN A 208 -3.87 25.62 -33.72
C ASN A 208 -4.44 26.82 -32.96
N ASP A 209 -4.64 26.67 -31.67
CA ASP A 209 -5.19 27.71 -30.80
C ASP A 209 -4.21 28.09 -29.69
N GLY A 210 -4.00 29.41 -29.53
CA GLY A 210 -3.47 29.99 -28.31
C GLY A 210 -4.63 30.44 -27.42
N SER A 211 -4.60 30.11 -26.14
CA SER A 211 -5.63 30.52 -25.17
C SER A 211 -4.99 31.10 -23.91
N SER A 212 -5.64 32.11 -23.34
CA SER A 212 -5.28 32.64 -22.02
C SER A 212 -5.90 31.85 -20.87
N ASP A 213 -6.89 30.99 -21.13
CA ASP A 213 -7.81 30.49 -20.13
C ASP A 213 -7.65 28.99 -19.84
N GLY A 214 -6.99 28.23 -20.73
CA GLY A 214 -6.81 26.79 -20.59
C GLY A 214 -6.70 26.05 -21.91
N PHE A 215 -6.41 24.77 -21.81
CA PHE A 215 -6.45 23.84 -22.94
C PHE A 215 -7.89 23.55 -23.33
N ARG A 216 -8.23 23.70 -24.59
CA ARG A 216 -9.51 23.27 -25.14
C ARG A 216 -9.43 21.79 -25.47
N LEU A 217 -10.17 20.97 -24.74
CA LEU A 217 -10.13 19.52 -24.92
C LEU A 217 -11.02 19.04 -26.09
N ARG A 218 -11.55 19.99 -26.87
CA ARG A 218 -12.34 19.71 -28.07
C ARG A 218 -12.34 20.88 -29.04
N GLY A 219 -12.48 20.58 -30.33
CA GLY A 219 -12.62 21.59 -31.39
C GLY A 219 -14.01 22.23 -31.49
N SER A 220 -14.21 23.04 -32.52
CA SER A 220 -15.21 24.09 -32.68
C SER A 220 -16.70 23.69 -32.70
N ASN A 221 -17.08 22.42 -32.64
CA ASN A 221 -18.47 22.01 -32.82
C ASN A 221 -19.28 21.84 -31.51
N GLY A 222 -18.70 22.20 -30.37
CA GLY A 222 -19.35 22.13 -29.07
C GLY A 222 -19.82 20.74 -28.65
N ASN A 223 -20.17 20.57 -27.40
CA ASN A 223 -20.60 19.32 -26.79
C ASN A 223 -22.12 19.22 -26.75
N SER A 224 -22.65 18.00 -26.80
CA SER A 224 -24.07 17.72 -26.58
C SER A 224 -24.40 17.80 -25.09
N SER A 225 -25.42 18.57 -24.72
CA SER A 225 -25.92 18.66 -23.33
C SER A 225 -26.62 17.38 -22.84
N SER A 226 -26.83 16.42 -23.70
CA SER A 226 -27.50 15.15 -23.37
C SER A 226 -26.56 13.95 -23.30
N ARG A 227 -25.25 14.14 -23.50
CA ARG A 227 -24.28 13.04 -23.59
C ARG A 227 -22.97 13.36 -22.90
N MET A 228 -22.39 12.33 -22.29
CA MET A 228 -21.06 12.39 -21.67
C MET A 228 -19.97 12.54 -22.72
N GLN A 229 -19.00 13.38 -22.38
CA GLN A 229 -17.71 13.51 -23.06
C GLN A 229 -16.65 12.85 -22.20
N HIS A 230 -15.82 11.99 -22.78
CA HIS A 230 -14.76 11.28 -22.04
C HIS A 230 -13.40 11.75 -22.51
N GLN A 231 -12.53 12.06 -21.58
CA GLN A 231 -11.16 12.50 -21.84
C GLN A 231 -10.18 11.56 -21.18
N HIS A 232 -9.14 11.23 -21.93
CA HIS A 232 -7.92 10.58 -21.46
C HIS A 232 -6.77 11.57 -21.68
N ILE A 233 -6.16 12.04 -20.60
CA ILE A 233 -5.19 13.14 -20.63
C ILE A 233 -3.93 12.69 -19.92
N ILE A 234 -2.79 12.89 -20.59
CA ILE A 234 -1.46 12.77 -19.98
C ILE A 234 -0.90 14.18 -19.82
N LEU A 235 -0.63 14.56 -18.57
CA LEU A 235 0.00 15.82 -18.22
C LEU A 235 1.44 15.55 -17.77
N ASN A 236 2.40 16.25 -18.37
CA ASN A 236 3.81 16.14 -18.04
C ASN A 236 4.31 17.42 -17.37
N GLY A 237 5.08 17.26 -16.31
CA GLY A 237 5.85 18.30 -15.66
C GLY A 237 5.05 19.48 -15.09
N PRO A 238 3.89 19.31 -14.44
CA PRO A 238 3.16 20.44 -13.88
C PRO A 238 3.94 21.18 -12.79
N THR A 239 4.85 20.49 -12.10
CA THR A 239 5.72 21.02 -11.04
C THR A 239 7.21 20.86 -11.37
N SER A 240 7.58 20.67 -12.64
CA SER A 240 8.96 20.35 -13.01
C SER A 240 9.91 21.55 -12.89
N PRO A 241 11.00 21.44 -12.13
CA PRO A 241 12.01 22.50 -12.03
C PRO A 241 12.87 22.64 -13.30
N TYR A 242 12.75 21.69 -14.24
CA TYR A 242 13.66 21.63 -15.40
C TYR A 242 13.08 22.18 -16.70
N SER A 243 11.79 22.50 -16.76
CA SER A 243 11.21 23.05 -17.97
C SER A 243 10.18 24.15 -17.69
N ASN A 244 10.30 25.21 -18.44
CA ASN A 244 9.25 26.24 -18.53
C ASN A 244 8.05 25.77 -19.38
N TYR A 245 7.97 24.47 -19.66
CA TYR A 245 6.94 23.89 -20.52
C TYR A 245 6.24 22.74 -19.79
N GLN A 246 5.00 22.97 -19.43
CA GLN A 246 4.11 21.93 -18.92
C GLN A 246 3.29 21.42 -20.10
N GLY A 247 3.47 20.15 -20.44
CA GLY A 247 2.89 19.59 -21.67
C GLY A 247 1.70 18.68 -21.41
N ILE A 248 0.73 18.71 -22.32
CA ILE A 248 -0.36 17.75 -22.33
C ILE A 248 -0.46 16.98 -23.65
N MET A 249 -0.94 15.77 -23.55
CA MET A 249 -1.49 15.00 -24.65
C MET A 249 -2.88 14.52 -24.24
N PHE A 250 -3.85 14.61 -25.14
CA PHE A 250 -5.21 14.19 -24.81
C PHE A 250 -5.87 13.42 -25.95
N MET A 251 -6.78 12.55 -25.56
CA MET A 251 -7.80 11.94 -26.40
C MET A 251 -9.16 12.27 -25.83
N ASN A 252 -10.05 12.75 -26.66
CA ASN A 252 -11.43 13.04 -26.28
C ASN A 252 -12.38 12.27 -27.19
N ARG A 253 -13.40 11.67 -26.62
CA ARG A 253 -14.47 11.02 -27.34
C ARG A 253 -15.82 11.50 -26.81
N GLY A 254 -16.77 11.71 -27.72
CA GLY A 254 -18.09 12.15 -27.32
C GLY A 254 -18.99 12.43 -28.51
N PHE A 255 -20.02 13.25 -28.27
CA PHE A 255 -21.00 13.61 -29.29
C PHE A 255 -21.10 15.12 -29.42
N ASP A 256 -21.20 15.59 -30.66
CA ASP A 256 -21.50 16.98 -30.93
C ASP A 256 -22.98 17.30 -30.63
N ASN A 257 -23.35 18.57 -30.78
CA ASN A 257 -24.71 19.01 -30.57
C ASN A 257 -25.74 18.49 -31.60
N ALA A 258 -25.25 17.99 -32.74
CA ALA A 258 -26.03 17.31 -33.77
C ALA A 258 -26.11 15.78 -33.57
N ASN A 259 -25.58 15.27 -32.45
CA ASN A 259 -25.55 13.85 -32.11
C ASN A 259 -24.59 12.98 -32.96
N ASN A 260 -23.62 13.59 -33.64
CA ASN A 260 -22.58 12.84 -34.31
C ASN A 260 -21.51 12.43 -33.28
N PHE A 261 -21.07 11.18 -33.37
CA PHE A 261 -19.92 10.72 -32.59
C PHE A 261 -18.64 11.38 -33.11
N GLU A 262 -17.85 11.89 -32.21
CA GLU A 262 -16.56 12.50 -32.52
C GLU A 262 -15.46 11.92 -31.63
N PHE A 263 -14.29 11.81 -32.24
CA PHE A 263 -13.04 11.46 -31.57
C PHE A 263 -11.98 12.52 -31.92
N HIS A 264 -11.34 13.06 -30.89
CA HIS A 264 -10.30 14.07 -31.04
C HIS A 264 -9.02 13.60 -30.35
N THR A 265 -7.89 13.87 -30.98
CA THR A 265 -6.56 13.75 -30.35
C THR A 265 -5.85 15.06 -30.46
N GLY A 266 -5.13 15.42 -29.44
CA GLY A 266 -4.38 16.67 -29.44
C GLY A 266 -3.31 16.70 -28.40
N GLY A 267 -2.55 17.77 -28.42
CA GLY A 267 -1.52 18.07 -27.46
C GLY A 267 -1.30 19.55 -27.34
N GLY A 268 -0.57 19.93 -26.34
CA GLY A 268 -0.27 21.34 -26.10
C GLY A 268 0.74 21.51 -24.97
N PHE A 269 1.09 22.74 -24.73
CA PHE A 269 1.97 23.11 -23.64
C PHE A 269 1.62 24.51 -23.13
N ILE A 270 2.07 24.78 -21.92
CA ILE A 270 2.02 26.11 -21.33
C ILE A 270 3.45 26.60 -21.09
N THR A 271 3.70 27.83 -21.41
CA THR A 271 4.99 28.49 -21.10
C THR A 271 4.85 29.24 -19.78
N SER A 272 5.03 28.55 -18.68
CA SER A 272 5.00 29.16 -17.35
C SER A 272 6.18 28.67 -16.53
N SER A 273 6.83 29.58 -15.82
CA SER A 273 7.82 29.26 -14.79
C SER A 273 7.16 29.01 -13.42
N THR A 274 5.84 29.11 -13.34
CA THR A 274 5.07 28.88 -12.10
C THR A 274 4.52 27.48 -12.12
N ASP A 275 4.75 26.76 -11.02
CA ASP A 275 4.26 25.40 -10.86
C ASP A 275 2.74 25.37 -10.77
N ALA A 276 2.13 24.42 -11.46
CA ALA A 276 0.75 24.08 -11.28
C ALA A 276 0.62 23.06 -10.16
N VAL A 277 -0.20 23.33 -9.18
CA VAL A 277 -0.50 22.39 -8.09
C VAL A 277 -1.91 21.81 -8.17
N SER A 278 -2.78 22.41 -9.01
CA SER A 278 -4.18 22.06 -9.12
C SER A 278 -4.64 22.09 -10.58
N VAL A 279 -5.72 21.39 -10.88
CA VAL A 279 -6.39 21.42 -12.18
C VAL A 279 -7.82 21.88 -12.04
N LYS A 280 -8.28 22.72 -12.97
CA LYS A 280 -9.65 23.23 -13.04
C LYS A 280 -10.26 22.84 -14.38
N PHE A 281 -11.47 22.33 -14.33
CA PHE A 281 -12.31 22.05 -15.49
C PHE A 281 -13.52 22.99 -15.50
N SER A 282 -13.82 23.53 -16.66
CA SER A 282 -14.97 24.40 -16.89
C SER A 282 -15.41 24.31 -18.35
N TYR A 283 -16.63 24.77 -18.63
CA TYR A 283 -17.03 25.05 -20.00
C TYR A 283 -16.88 26.55 -20.31
N ASN A 284 -16.60 26.89 -21.54
CA ASN A 284 -16.55 28.29 -22.00
C ASN A 284 -17.91 28.97 -21.87
N THR A 285 -19.00 28.21 -21.86
CA THR A 285 -20.35 28.67 -21.62
C THR A 285 -21.20 27.61 -20.89
N GLY A 286 -22.04 28.05 -19.97
CA GLY A 286 -22.90 27.16 -19.18
C GLY A 286 -22.13 26.42 -18.06
N ASN A 287 -22.81 25.48 -17.44
CA ASN A 287 -22.32 24.71 -16.32
C ASN A 287 -21.97 23.26 -16.72
N ILE A 288 -21.19 22.61 -15.89
CA ILE A 288 -20.98 21.15 -15.88
C ILE A 288 -22.21 20.55 -15.15
N ASN A 289 -22.92 19.63 -15.81
CA ASN A 289 -24.09 18.97 -15.22
C ASN A 289 -23.72 17.66 -14.50
N VAL A 290 -22.87 16.86 -15.14
CA VAL A 290 -22.38 15.59 -14.60
C VAL A 290 -20.86 15.56 -14.77
N SER A 291 -20.17 15.05 -13.79
CA SER A 291 -18.72 14.88 -13.85
C SER A 291 -18.26 13.58 -13.19
N SER A 292 -17.17 13.04 -13.73
CA SER A 292 -16.35 12.02 -13.10
C SER A 292 -14.89 12.38 -13.36
N ILE A 293 -14.08 12.41 -12.34
CA ILE A 293 -12.66 12.77 -12.42
C ILE A 293 -11.87 11.76 -11.63
N THR A 294 -10.93 11.09 -12.30
CA THR A 294 -9.94 10.21 -11.67
C THR A 294 -8.57 10.67 -12.10
N ILE A 295 -7.66 10.87 -11.16
CA ILE A 295 -6.29 11.34 -11.41
C ILE A 295 -5.31 10.37 -10.77
N TYR A 296 -4.33 9.95 -11.55
CA TYR A 296 -3.23 9.11 -11.13
C TYR A 296 -1.90 9.84 -11.29
N GLY A 297 -1.03 9.70 -10.30
CA GLY A 297 0.38 10.03 -10.42
C GLY A 297 1.14 8.86 -11.06
N MET A 298 2.07 9.18 -11.94
CA MET A 298 2.96 8.23 -12.60
C MET A 298 4.38 8.54 -12.13
N SER A 299 4.94 7.68 -11.29
CA SER A 299 6.35 7.80 -10.92
C SER A 299 7.21 7.32 -12.07
N GLY A 300 8.08 8.19 -12.59
CA GLY A 300 9.18 7.79 -13.43
C GLY A 300 10.18 6.99 -12.57
N THR A 301 10.57 5.81 -13.01
CA THR A 301 11.63 5.03 -12.36
C THR A 301 13.03 5.52 -12.74
N ASP A 302 13.14 6.73 -13.26
CA ASP A 302 14.41 7.24 -13.78
C ASP A 302 15.12 8.10 -12.74
N SER A 303 15.78 7.42 -11.80
CA SER A 303 17.00 7.96 -11.22
C SER A 303 18.13 7.74 -12.24
N TYR A 304 18.41 8.76 -13.05
CA TYR A 304 19.64 8.81 -13.81
C TYR A 304 20.83 9.14 -12.91
#